data_7af26845c3a0be74913d2922f4e2da24
#
_entry.id   7af26845c3a0be74913d2922f4e2da24
#
_cell.length_a   1.000
_cell.length_b   1.000
_cell.length_c   1.000
_cell.angle_alpha   90.00
_cell.angle_beta   90.00
_cell.angle_gamma   90.00
#
_symmetry.space_group_name_H-M   'P 1'
#
loop_
_entity.id
_entity.type
_entity.pdbx_description
1 polymer ?
#
loop_
_entity_poly.entity_id
_entity_poly.type
_entity_poly.pdbx_seq_one_letter_code
_entity_poly.pdbx_strand_id
1 'polypeptide(L)'
;MTTTSGRIVQPDSAVVWRAIHRGYLAVFGIGAFVHIGFALWNQDSYRPFADTALFDWVYDGWQNIFMADPRLWALLLGAGELLIAALLIFARRLGYLAVIAFHLALMLFGWGFWLWCVPALAFAVPAAVHAFHAERRSPQ
;
A
#
# COMPACT_ATOMS: atom_id res chain seq x y z
N MET A 1 -9.53 48.79 18.94
CA MET A 1 -8.88 47.84 18.04
C MET A 1 -9.19 46.42 18.52
N THR A 2 -10.14 45.77 17.90
CA THR A 2 -10.58 44.39 18.23
C THR A 2 -9.76 43.42 17.35
N THR A 3 -8.76 42.78 17.93
CA THR A 3 -8.01 41.71 17.27
C THR A 3 -8.91 40.47 17.13
N THR A 4 -9.44 40.24 15.94
CA THR A 4 -10.13 39.02 15.58
C THR A 4 -9.09 37.89 15.52
N SER A 5 -8.94 37.14 16.60
CA SER A 5 -8.12 35.93 16.62
C SER A 5 -8.75 34.91 15.66
N GLY A 6 -8.15 34.76 14.48
CA GLY A 6 -8.53 33.75 13.50
C GLY A 6 -8.30 32.37 14.11
N ARG A 7 -9.37 31.73 14.55
CA ARG A 7 -9.36 30.35 15.02
C ARG A 7 -9.04 29.45 13.81
N ILE A 8 -7.80 28.95 13.76
CA ILE A 8 -7.41 27.91 12.79
C ILE A 8 -8.30 26.70 13.07
N VAL A 9 -9.27 26.43 12.17
CA VAL A 9 -10.12 25.24 12.25
C VAL A 9 -9.23 24.03 11.96
N GLN A 10 -8.83 23.33 13.01
CA GLN A 10 -8.14 22.06 12.82
C GLN A 10 -9.15 21.03 12.27
N PRO A 11 -8.79 20.30 11.20
CA PRO A 11 -9.66 19.27 10.66
C PRO A 11 -9.95 18.22 11.75
N ASP A 12 -11.22 17.81 11.83
CA ASP A 12 -11.64 16.73 12.73
C ASP A 12 -10.77 15.49 12.45
N SER A 13 -10.06 15.00 13.46
CA SER A 13 -9.15 13.86 13.34
C SER A 13 -9.85 12.63 12.72
N ALA A 14 -11.14 12.44 12.99
CA ALA A 14 -11.91 11.36 12.40
C ALA A 14 -12.07 11.50 10.88
N VAL A 15 -12.15 12.73 10.36
CA VAL A 15 -12.19 12.96 8.90
C VAL A 15 -10.86 12.57 8.25
N VAL A 16 -9.74 12.94 8.87
CA VAL A 16 -8.40 12.61 8.37
C VAL A 16 -8.21 11.09 8.30
N TRP A 17 -8.53 10.37 9.38
CA TRP A 17 -8.36 8.91 9.41
C TRP A 17 -9.28 8.18 8.41
N ARG A 18 -10.49 8.66 8.20
CA ARG A 18 -11.39 8.14 7.15
C ARG A 18 -10.83 8.39 5.75
N ALA A 19 -10.26 9.56 5.49
CA ALA A 19 -9.66 9.88 4.20
C ALA A 19 -8.45 8.97 3.90
N ILE A 20 -7.54 8.81 4.87
CA ILE A 20 -6.39 7.90 4.75
C ILE A 20 -6.86 6.47 4.47
N HIS A 21 -7.83 5.99 5.22
CA HIS A 21 -8.38 4.64 5.04
C HIS A 21 -8.96 4.42 3.65
N ARG A 22 -9.80 5.37 3.18
CA ARG A 22 -10.36 5.33 1.82
C ARG A 22 -9.28 5.42 0.74
N GLY A 23 -8.23 6.19 0.99
CA GLY A 23 -7.06 6.28 0.11
C GLY A 23 -6.41 4.91 -0.10
N TYR A 24 -6.13 4.17 0.98
CA TYR A 24 -5.57 2.82 0.86
C TYR A 24 -6.51 1.83 0.16
N LEU A 25 -7.80 1.87 0.47
CA LEU A 25 -8.78 1.04 -0.24
C LEU A 25 -8.77 1.32 -1.75
N ALA A 26 -8.72 2.59 -2.13
CA ALA A 26 -8.67 2.98 -3.54
C ALA A 26 -7.36 2.55 -4.20
N VAL A 27 -6.21 2.77 -3.55
CA VAL A 27 -4.88 2.41 -4.08
C VAL A 27 -4.79 0.91 -4.32
N PHE A 28 -5.12 0.07 -3.33
CA PHE A 28 -5.05 -1.37 -3.47
C PHE A 28 -6.13 -1.93 -4.40
N GLY A 29 -7.34 -1.34 -4.40
CA GLY A 29 -8.38 -1.74 -5.35
C GLY A 29 -7.99 -1.42 -6.80
N ILE A 30 -7.52 -0.21 -7.08
CA ILE A 30 -7.10 0.21 -8.42
C ILE A 30 -5.84 -0.56 -8.85
N GLY A 31 -4.84 -0.70 -7.95
CA GLY A 31 -3.60 -1.43 -8.21
C GLY A 31 -3.87 -2.86 -8.68
N ALA A 32 -4.79 -3.55 -8.03
CA ALA A 32 -5.20 -4.90 -8.43
C ALA A 32 -5.69 -4.95 -9.89
N PHE A 33 -6.53 -4.00 -10.30
CA PHE A 33 -6.99 -3.93 -11.71
C PHE A 33 -5.86 -3.57 -12.67
N VAL A 34 -4.91 -2.74 -12.26
CA VAL A 34 -3.71 -2.43 -13.06
C VAL A 34 -2.88 -3.70 -13.28
N HIS A 35 -2.65 -4.50 -12.24
CA HIS A 35 -1.93 -5.77 -12.36
C HIS A 35 -2.66 -6.78 -13.25
N ILE A 36 -3.98 -6.87 -13.16
CA ILE A 36 -4.78 -7.70 -14.06
C ILE A 36 -4.63 -7.19 -15.50
N GLY A 37 -4.67 -5.88 -15.72
CA GLY A 37 -4.44 -5.28 -17.03
C GLY A 37 -3.07 -5.64 -17.59
N PHE A 38 -2.00 -5.49 -16.84
CA PHE A 38 -0.65 -5.87 -17.27
C PHE A 38 -0.53 -7.37 -17.54
N ALA A 39 -1.15 -8.21 -16.72
CA ALA A 39 -1.16 -9.65 -16.93
C ALA A 39 -1.82 -10.05 -18.27
N LEU A 40 -2.79 -9.27 -18.74
CA LEU A 40 -3.53 -9.59 -19.96
C LEU A 40 -2.92 -8.96 -21.22
N TRP A 41 -2.36 -7.73 -21.11
CA TRP A 41 -2.00 -6.96 -22.30
C TRP A 41 -0.55 -6.50 -22.37
N ASN A 42 0.20 -6.45 -21.26
CA ASN A 42 1.56 -5.90 -21.28
C ASN A 42 2.45 -6.49 -20.17
N GLN A 43 2.72 -7.77 -20.24
CA GLN A 43 3.50 -8.52 -19.25
C GLN A 43 4.96 -8.05 -19.17
N ASP A 44 5.54 -7.63 -20.30
CA ASP A 44 6.93 -7.17 -20.37
C ASP A 44 7.18 -5.87 -19.60
N SER A 45 6.13 -5.10 -19.27
CA SER A 45 6.25 -3.91 -18.42
C SER A 45 6.84 -4.20 -17.03
N TYR A 46 6.80 -5.44 -16.57
CA TYR A 46 7.38 -5.84 -15.29
C TYR A 46 8.90 -6.04 -15.33
N ARG A 47 9.48 -6.25 -16.51
CA ARG A 47 10.89 -6.60 -16.66
C ARG A 47 11.84 -5.62 -15.96
N PRO A 48 11.72 -4.29 -16.13
CA PRO A 48 12.64 -3.33 -15.54
C PRO A 48 12.42 -3.09 -14.03
N PHE A 49 11.42 -3.69 -13.40
CA PHE A 49 11.09 -3.37 -12.00
C PHE A 49 12.21 -3.73 -11.01
N ALA A 50 13.01 -4.75 -11.30
CA ALA A 50 14.12 -5.15 -10.45
C ALA A 50 15.47 -4.56 -10.85
N ASP A 51 15.55 -3.71 -11.88
CA ASP A 51 16.83 -3.16 -12.37
C ASP A 51 17.59 -2.34 -11.31
N THR A 52 16.87 -1.81 -10.32
CA THR A 52 17.43 -1.07 -9.20
C THR A 52 17.33 -1.81 -7.86
N ALA A 53 17.12 -3.12 -7.89
CA ALA A 53 16.99 -3.94 -6.69
C ALA A 53 18.19 -3.79 -5.76
N LEU A 54 17.93 -3.76 -4.44
CA LEU A 54 18.97 -3.56 -3.43
C LEU A 54 19.90 -4.75 -3.28
N PHE A 55 19.45 -5.96 -3.67
CA PHE A 55 20.15 -7.21 -3.48
C PHE A 55 20.03 -8.06 -4.74
N ASP A 56 21.12 -8.75 -5.09
CA ASP A 56 21.17 -9.63 -6.27
C ASP A 56 20.08 -10.71 -6.24
N TRP A 57 19.80 -11.29 -5.07
CA TRP A 57 18.76 -12.30 -4.94
C TRP A 57 17.34 -11.78 -5.25
N VAL A 58 17.07 -10.47 -5.06
CA VAL A 58 15.79 -9.83 -5.46
C VAL A 58 15.74 -9.75 -6.98
N TYR A 59 16.83 -9.27 -7.60
CA TYR A 59 16.95 -9.21 -9.05
C TYR A 59 16.80 -10.59 -9.69
N ASP A 60 17.58 -11.56 -9.22
CA ASP A 60 17.58 -12.92 -9.73
C ASP A 60 16.23 -13.60 -9.55
N GLY A 61 15.61 -13.44 -8.38
CA GLY A 61 14.26 -13.95 -8.12
C GLY A 61 13.22 -13.33 -9.04
N TRP A 62 13.33 -12.02 -9.31
CA TRP A 62 12.44 -11.35 -10.24
C TRP A 62 12.63 -11.88 -11.67
N GLN A 63 13.84 -11.92 -12.17
CA GLN A 63 14.13 -12.34 -13.55
C GLN A 63 13.88 -13.84 -13.79
N ASN A 64 14.18 -14.70 -12.81
CA ASN A 64 14.12 -16.14 -13.00
C ASN A 64 12.82 -16.79 -12.49
N ILE A 65 12.07 -16.12 -11.59
CA ILE A 65 10.82 -16.65 -11.04
C ILE A 65 9.64 -15.83 -11.57
N PHE A 66 9.61 -14.52 -11.30
CA PHE A 66 8.49 -13.68 -11.72
C PHE A 66 8.41 -13.61 -13.25
N MET A 67 9.52 -13.32 -13.92
CA MET A 67 9.55 -13.19 -15.38
C MET A 67 9.55 -14.53 -16.13
N ALA A 68 9.61 -15.68 -15.44
CA ALA A 68 9.36 -16.98 -16.05
C ALA A 68 7.87 -17.19 -16.41
N ASP A 69 6.96 -16.64 -15.58
CA ASP A 69 5.53 -16.59 -15.88
C ASP A 69 4.92 -15.26 -15.34
N PRO A 70 5.19 -14.15 -16.01
CA PRO A 70 4.79 -12.84 -15.53
C PRO A 70 3.25 -12.67 -15.49
N ARG A 71 2.52 -13.43 -16.30
CA ARG A 71 1.06 -13.43 -16.28
C ARG A 71 0.52 -13.99 -14.97
N LEU A 72 1.00 -15.16 -14.56
CA LEU A 72 0.60 -15.80 -13.31
C LEU A 72 0.93 -14.90 -12.12
N TRP A 73 2.18 -14.43 -12.06
CA TRP A 73 2.65 -13.63 -10.93
C TRP A 73 1.95 -12.26 -10.84
N ALA A 74 1.64 -11.61 -11.97
CA ALA A 74 0.86 -10.39 -12.00
C ALA A 74 -0.58 -10.60 -11.50
N LEU A 75 -1.21 -11.73 -11.87
CA LEU A 75 -2.53 -12.08 -11.34
C LEU A 75 -2.48 -12.37 -9.83
N LEU A 76 -1.44 -13.05 -9.35
CA LEU A 76 -1.24 -13.27 -7.91
C LEU A 76 -0.99 -11.95 -7.16
N LEU A 77 -0.25 -11.03 -7.75
CA LEU A 77 -0.05 -9.69 -7.19
C LEU A 77 -1.38 -8.93 -7.07
N GLY A 78 -2.17 -8.91 -8.14
CA GLY A 78 -3.50 -8.30 -8.11
C GLY A 78 -4.44 -8.96 -7.09
N ALA A 79 -4.43 -10.30 -6.99
CA ALA A 79 -5.19 -11.01 -5.97
C ALA A 79 -4.72 -10.66 -4.55
N GLY A 80 -3.41 -10.51 -4.34
CA GLY A 80 -2.83 -10.07 -3.07
C GLY A 80 -3.29 -8.67 -2.69
N GLU A 81 -3.32 -7.73 -3.64
CA GLU A 81 -3.82 -6.38 -3.41
C GLU A 81 -5.32 -6.36 -3.09
N LEU A 82 -6.14 -7.15 -3.78
CA LEU A 82 -7.55 -7.32 -3.43
C LEU A 82 -7.73 -7.89 -2.03
N LEU A 83 -6.89 -8.85 -1.64
CA LEU A 83 -6.90 -9.37 -0.28
C LEU A 83 -6.55 -8.30 0.76
N ILE A 84 -5.55 -7.45 0.48
CA ILE A 84 -5.21 -6.31 1.36
C ILE A 84 -6.41 -5.36 1.47
N ALA A 85 -7.07 -5.02 0.36
CA ALA A 85 -8.27 -4.19 0.37
C ALA A 85 -9.40 -4.83 1.18
N ALA A 86 -9.64 -6.13 1.03
CA ALA A 86 -10.62 -6.88 1.82
C ALA A 86 -10.26 -6.87 3.32
N LEU A 87 -9.00 -7.10 3.67
CA LEU A 87 -8.54 -7.02 5.06
C LEU A 87 -8.73 -5.62 5.65
N LEU A 88 -8.51 -4.56 4.89
CA LEU A 88 -8.78 -3.19 5.33
C LEU A 88 -10.27 -2.99 5.66
N ILE A 89 -11.19 -3.65 4.94
CA ILE A 89 -12.64 -3.56 5.19
C ILE A 89 -13.04 -4.39 6.42
N PHE A 90 -12.65 -5.65 6.45
CA PHE A 90 -13.18 -6.64 7.40
C PHE A 90 -12.31 -6.86 8.64
N ALA A 91 -11.00 -6.61 8.54
CA ALA A 91 -10.02 -6.84 9.58
C ALA A 91 -8.95 -5.73 9.57
N ARG A 92 -9.38 -4.50 9.86
CA ARG A 92 -8.61 -3.25 9.66
C ARG A 92 -7.17 -3.31 10.16
N ARG A 93 -6.92 -3.91 11.32
CA ARG A 93 -5.56 -4.07 11.88
C ARG A 93 -4.67 -4.91 10.97
N LEU A 94 -5.17 -6.08 10.57
CA LEU A 94 -4.47 -6.98 9.66
C LEU A 94 -4.27 -6.33 8.29
N GLY A 95 -5.26 -5.57 7.81
CA GLY A 95 -5.15 -4.80 6.58
C GLY A 95 -3.99 -3.81 6.62
N TYR A 96 -3.86 -3.02 7.69
CA TYR A 96 -2.73 -2.09 7.80
C TYR A 96 -1.37 -2.78 7.99
N LEU A 97 -1.32 -3.90 8.70
CA LEU A 97 -0.09 -4.71 8.78
C LEU A 97 0.31 -5.24 7.40
N ALA A 98 -0.66 -5.71 6.61
CA ALA A 98 -0.43 -6.17 5.24
C ALA A 98 0.02 -5.02 4.32
N VAL A 99 -0.58 -3.82 4.44
CA VAL A 99 -0.13 -2.60 3.74
C VAL A 99 1.33 -2.29 4.05
N ILE A 100 1.71 -2.31 5.32
CA ILE A 100 3.08 -2.04 5.75
C ILE A 100 4.03 -3.10 5.19
N ALA A 101 3.71 -4.39 5.36
CA ALA A 101 4.53 -5.48 4.87
C ALA A 101 4.72 -5.41 3.34
N PHE A 102 3.66 -5.10 2.59
CA PHE A 102 3.70 -4.93 1.15
C PHE A 102 4.67 -3.81 0.72
N HIS A 103 4.58 -2.63 1.35
CA HIS A 103 5.47 -1.51 1.01
C HIS A 103 6.92 -1.77 1.42
N LEU A 104 7.16 -2.44 2.55
CA LEU A 104 8.50 -2.85 2.95
C LEU A 104 9.10 -3.85 1.95
N ALA A 105 8.31 -4.80 1.43
CA ALA A 105 8.74 -5.71 0.39
C ALA A 105 9.06 -4.97 -0.92
N LEU A 106 8.23 -4.01 -1.32
CA LEU A 106 8.50 -3.18 -2.51
C LEU A 106 9.79 -2.36 -2.39
N MET A 107 10.16 -1.92 -1.20
CA MET A 107 11.42 -1.16 -1.00
C MET A 107 12.66 -1.97 -1.34
N LEU A 108 12.59 -3.31 -1.40
CA LEU A 108 13.69 -4.16 -1.86
C LEU A 108 14.05 -3.95 -3.33
N PHE A 109 13.11 -3.42 -4.12
CA PHE A 109 13.30 -3.09 -5.54
C PHE A 109 14.02 -1.75 -5.79
N GLY A 110 14.38 -1.02 -4.72
CA GLY A 110 15.28 0.12 -4.79
C GLY A 110 14.59 1.49 -4.93
N TRP A 111 15.37 2.49 -5.40
CA TRP A 111 15.03 3.91 -5.30
C TRP A 111 13.71 4.30 -5.99
N GLY A 112 13.37 3.70 -7.11
CA GLY A 112 12.11 4.00 -7.81
C GLY A 112 10.90 3.74 -6.94
N PHE A 113 10.93 2.66 -6.15
CA PHE A 113 9.85 2.30 -5.24
C PHE A 113 9.88 3.10 -3.93
N TRP A 114 11.04 3.58 -3.49
CA TRP A 114 11.14 4.35 -2.25
C TRP A 114 10.35 5.66 -2.31
N LEU A 115 10.29 6.30 -3.48
CA LEU A 115 9.51 7.53 -3.67
C LEU A 115 8.02 7.33 -3.34
N TRP A 116 7.49 6.12 -3.53
CA TRP A 116 6.12 5.76 -3.23
C TRP A 116 5.96 5.14 -1.85
N CYS A 117 6.86 4.24 -1.49
CA CYS A 117 6.76 3.47 -0.26
C CYS A 117 6.98 4.32 0.99
N VAL A 118 7.91 5.27 0.98
CA VAL A 118 8.19 6.12 2.14
C VAL A 118 6.98 6.99 2.51
N PRO A 119 6.36 7.76 1.59
CA PRO A 119 5.13 8.49 1.91
C PRO A 119 3.99 7.56 2.32
N ALA A 120 3.81 6.43 1.63
CA ALA A 120 2.78 5.47 2.01
C ALA A 120 2.98 4.97 3.44
N LEU A 121 4.18 4.55 3.82
CA LEU A 121 4.47 4.09 5.18
C LEU A 121 4.28 5.19 6.22
N ALA A 122 4.59 6.46 5.88
CA ALA A 122 4.38 7.59 6.77
C ALA A 122 2.90 7.80 7.15
N PHE A 123 1.97 7.37 6.32
CA PHE A 123 0.54 7.36 6.63
C PHE A 123 0.04 6.01 7.16
N ALA A 124 0.55 4.88 6.66
CA ALA A 124 0.11 3.55 7.05
C ALA A 124 0.44 3.23 8.51
N VAL A 125 1.64 3.59 8.97
CA VAL A 125 2.07 3.29 10.34
C VAL A 125 1.22 4.02 11.38
N PRO A 126 1.00 5.34 11.32
CA PRO A 126 0.09 6.02 12.24
C PRO A 126 -1.35 5.51 12.15
N ALA A 127 -1.83 5.17 10.94
CA ALA A 127 -3.18 4.63 10.75
C ALA A 127 -3.32 3.24 11.37
N ALA A 128 -2.29 2.39 11.31
CA ALA A 128 -2.24 1.13 12.01
C ALA A 128 -2.33 1.34 13.54
N VAL A 129 -1.49 2.21 14.09
CA VAL A 129 -1.51 2.56 15.52
C VAL A 129 -2.90 3.05 15.95
N HIS A 130 -3.50 3.94 15.16
CA HIS A 130 -4.85 4.43 15.43
C HIS A 130 -5.89 3.29 15.44
N ALA A 131 -5.83 2.37 14.47
CA ALA A 131 -6.73 1.22 14.40
C ALA A 131 -6.59 0.30 15.62
N PHE A 132 -5.35 0.05 16.09
CA PHE A 132 -5.11 -0.75 17.30
C PHE A 132 -5.64 -0.08 18.58
N HIS A 133 -5.58 1.24 18.68
CA HIS A 133 -6.09 1.96 19.85
C HIS A 133 -7.62 2.08 19.85
N ALA A 134 -8.24 2.26 18.68
CA ALA A 134 -9.69 2.42 18.58
C ALA A 134 -10.46 1.18 19.06
N GLU A 135 -10.01 -0.03 18.69
CA GLU A 135 -10.68 -1.25 19.12
C GLU A 135 -10.50 -1.57 20.62
N ARG A 136 -9.38 -1.13 21.24
CA ARG A 136 -9.18 -1.31 22.68
C ARG A 136 -10.16 -0.48 23.52
N ARG A 137 -10.75 0.54 22.94
CA ARG A 137 -11.69 1.45 23.63
C ARG A 137 -13.17 1.08 23.45
N SER A 138 -13.48 0.10 22.59
CA SER A 138 -14.83 -0.42 22.41
C SER A 138 -15.07 -1.49 23.47
N PRO A 139 -15.87 -1.23 24.55
CA PRO A 139 -16.27 -2.28 25.50
C PRO A 139 -17.12 -3.30 24.76
N GLN A 140 -16.90 -4.57 25.02
CA GLN A 140 -17.79 -5.66 24.59
C GLN A 140 -19.15 -5.55 25.32
#